data_0d8e91af7441f157302d8731d0ece401
#
_entry.id   0d8e91af7441f157302d8731d0ece401
#
_cell.length_a   1.000
_cell.length_b   1.000
_cell.length_c   1.000
_cell.angle_alpha   90.00
_cell.angle_beta   90.00
_cell.angle_gamma   90.00
#
_symmetry.space_group_name_H-M   'P 1'
#
loop_
_entity.id
_entity.type
_entity.pdbx_description
1 polymer ?
#
loop_
_entity_poly.entity_id
_entity_poly.type
_entity_poly.pdbx_seq_one_letter_code
_entity_poly.pdbx_strand_id
1 'polypeptide(L)'
;MEKTTKDFKSHALYFFLYCPLGAMTPLIGQYLNSIGFSGTQVGVVTSMGTASAVLFGLLWGRVYSNTQSKRRLIAAMFLAAGIFSILTLSTKVFFTYVTIYAAMYAFQGPVYGLCDSLVIANGDNFSKVRSFGAIGFSAAVYITGSYAEAHGLKSIFSI
;
A
#
# COMPACT_ATOMS: atom_id res chain seq x y z
N MET A 1 -30.78 -3.64 9.70
CA MET A 1 -29.57 -3.50 10.52
C MET A 1 -28.35 -4.23 9.92
N GLU A 2 -28.45 -5.43 9.41
CA GLU A 2 -27.32 -6.20 8.88
C GLU A 2 -26.64 -5.55 7.67
N LYS A 3 -27.41 -4.97 6.72
CA LYS A 3 -26.88 -4.28 5.54
C LYS A 3 -26.07 -3.03 5.91
N THR A 4 -26.53 -2.24 6.86
CA THR A 4 -25.86 -1.00 7.34
C THR A 4 -24.51 -1.32 8.00
N THR A 5 -24.42 -2.41 8.76
CA THR A 5 -23.20 -2.84 9.43
C THR A 5 -22.17 -3.39 8.42
N LYS A 6 -22.63 -4.03 7.35
CA LYS A 6 -21.79 -4.55 6.27
C LYS A 6 -21.21 -3.40 5.45
N ASP A 7 -22.04 -2.43 5.09
CA ASP A 7 -21.60 -1.22 4.37
C ASP A 7 -20.53 -0.46 5.14
N PHE A 8 -20.70 -0.28 6.46
CA PHE A 8 -19.71 0.40 7.29
C PHE A 8 -18.35 -0.32 7.30
N LYS A 9 -18.33 -1.66 7.36
CA LYS A 9 -17.07 -2.43 7.34
C LYS A 9 -16.30 -2.25 6.04
N SER A 10 -17.01 -2.22 4.90
CA SER A 10 -16.38 -2.03 3.59
C SER A 10 -15.83 -0.60 3.43
N HIS A 11 -16.53 0.41 3.94
CA HIS A 11 -16.06 1.80 3.95
C HIS A 11 -14.81 1.98 4.82
N ALA A 12 -14.83 1.44 6.06
CA ALA A 12 -13.68 1.47 6.95
C ALA A 12 -12.46 0.72 6.36
N LEU A 13 -12.71 -0.45 5.73
CA LEU A 13 -11.66 -1.20 5.06
C LEU A 13 -10.95 -0.34 4.01
N TYR A 14 -11.70 0.35 3.14
CA TYR A 14 -11.10 1.17 2.08
C TYR A 14 -10.40 2.42 2.62
N PHE A 15 -10.95 3.04 3.65
CA PHE A 15 -10.29 4.14 4.31
C PHE A 15 -8.88 3.75 4.76
N PHE A 16 -8.76 2.66 5.54
CA PHE A 16 -7.47 2.19 6.03
C PHE A 16 -6.59 1.54 4.95
N LEU A 17 -7.19 0.92 3.92
CA LEU A 17 -6.47 0.36 2.79
C LEU A 17 -5.65 1.41 2.05
N TYR A 18 -6.19 2.61 1.87
CA TYR A 18 -5.56 3.67 1.11
C TYR A 18 -4.66 4.60 1.96
N CYS A 19 -4.73 4.53 3.30
CA CYS A 19 -3.84 5.30 4.17
C CYS A 19 -2.35 5.06 3.91
N PRO A 20 -1.83 3.82 3.82
CA PRO A 20 -0.41 3.59 3.54
C PRO A 20 0.03 4.15 2.18
N LEU A 21 -0.86 4.08 1.18
CA LEU A 21 -0.58 4.66 -0.13
C LEU A 21 -0.45 6.18 -0.07
N GLY A 22 -1.37 6.84 0.65
CA GLY A 22 -1.33 8.30 0.86
C GLY A 22 -0.12 8.73 1.68
N ALA A 23 0.27 7.94 2.68
CA ALA A 23 1.43 8.24 3.52
C ALA A 23 2.75 8.16 2.75
N MET A 24 2.93 7.15 1.91
CA MET A 24 4.22 6.89 1.25
C MET A 24 4.37 7.55 -0.11
N THR A 25 3.34 7.47 -0.96
CA THR A 25 3.49 7.81 -2.39
C THR A 25 3.95 9.25 -2.66
N PRO A 26 3.42 10.29 -2.00
CA PRO A 26 3.86 11.66 -2.27
C PRO A 26 5.27 11.97 -1.77
N LEU A 27 5.72 11.31 -0.72
CA LEU A 27 6.95 11.65 0.00
C LEU A 27 8.12 10.70 -0.30
N ILE A 28 7.88 9.54 -0.92
CA ILE A 28 8.92 8.53 -1.15
C ILE A 28 10.10 9.09 -1.97
N GLY A 29 9.82 9.88 -3.00
CA GLY A 29 10.87 10.50 -3.81
C GLY A 29 11.75 11.46 -3.02
N GLN A 30 11.13 12.27 -2.15
CA GLN A 30 11.84 13.20 -1.26
C GLN A 30 12.69 12.43 -0.24
N TYR A 31 12.13 11.38 0.33
CA TYR A 31 12.85 10.51 1.26
C TYR A 31 14.08 9.87 0.60
N LEU A 32 13.93 9.28 -0.59
CA LEU A 32 15.03 8.66 -1.32
C LEU A 32 16.15 9.66 -1.65
N ASN A 33 15.77 10.88 -2.07
CA ASN A 33 16.74 11.95 -2.28
C ASN A 33 17.46 12.34 -0.97
N SER A 34 16.75 12.39 0.14
CA SER A 34 17.33 12.75 1.45
C SER A 34 18.33 11.74 1.98
N ILE A 35 18.27 10.48 1.56
CA ILE A 35 19.24 9.43 1.89
C ILE A 35 20.37 9.29 0.86
N GLY A 36 20.39 10.17 -0.14
CA GLY A 36 21.49 10.31 -1.11
C GLY A 36 21.26 9.62 -2.46
N PHE A 37 20.04 9.18 -2.78
CA PHE A 37 19.74 8.61 -4.09
C PHE A 37 19.54 9.72 -5.13
N SER A 38 20.14 9.54 -6.32
CA SER A 38 19.94 10.42 -7.46
C SER A 38 18.51 10.28 -8.04
N GLY A 39 18.05 11.26 -8.79
CA GLY A 39 16.73 11.20 -9.46
C GLY A 39 16.54 9.95 -10.32
N THR A 40 17.60 9.50 -11.04
CA THR A 40 17.58 8.26 -11.82
C THR A 40 17.37 7.04 -10.91
N GLN A 41 18.07 6.98 -9.77
CA GLN A 41 17.93 5.90 -8.80
C GLN A 41 16.53 5.87 -8.18
N VAL A 42 15.95 7.04 -7.87
CA VAL A 42 14.56 7.16 -7.41
C VAL A 42 13.60 6.59 -8.46
N GLY A 43 13.79 6.95 -9.73
CA GLY A 43 13.01 6.41 -10.84
C GLY A 43 13.10 4.89 -10.95
N VAL A 44 14.30 4.32 -10.80
CA VAL A 44 14.51 2.85 -10.84
C VAL A 44 13.77 2.19 -9.65
N VAL A 45 13.91 2.70 -8.42
CA VAL A 45 13.23 2.15 -7.24
C VAL A 45 11.71 2.10 -7.47
N THR A 46 11.11 3.22 -7.87
CA THR A 46 9.66 3.32 -8.05
C THR A 46 9.15 2.48 -9.21
N SER A 47 9.90 2.44 -10.32
CA SER A 47 9.57 1.61 -11.49
C SER A 47 9.62 0.12 -11.17
N MET A 48 10.66 -0.34 -10.44
CA MET A 48 10.78 -1.73 -10.02
C MET A 48 9.68 -2.13 -9.04
N GLY A 49 9.27 -1.24 -8.14
CA GLY A 49 8.09 -1.45 -7.29
C GLY A 49 6.83 -1.66 -8.12
N THR A 50 6.54 -0.76 -9.05
CA THR A 50 5.36 -0.86 -9.93
C THR A 50 5.40 -2.12 -10.79
N ALA A 51 6.53 -2.44 -11.40
CA ALA A 51 6.70 -3.66 -12.19
C ALA A 51 6.45 -4.92 -11.35
N SER A 52 6.99 -4.94 -10.13
CA SER A 52 6.77 -6.03 -9.18
C SER A 52 5.28 -6.19 -8.83
N ALA A 53 4.57 -5.09 -8.56
CA ALA A 53 3.12 -5.13 -8.28
C ALA A 53 2.33 -5.76 -9.44
N VAL A 54 2.66 -5.43 -10.68
CA VAL A 54 2.00 -5.98 -11.87
C VAL A 54 2.31 -7.47 -12.04
N LEU A 55 3.58 -7.86 -11.98
CA LEU A 55 4.01 -9.24 -12.15
C LEU A 55 3.41 -10.17 -11.07
N PHE A 56 3.53 -9.76 -9.83
CA PHE A 56 2.99 -10.54 -8.70
C PHE A 56 1.47 -10.45 -8.60
N GLY A 57 0.84 -9.44 -9.20
CA GLY A 57 -0.61 -9.34 -9.29
C GLY A 57 -1.25 -10.56 -9.96
N LEU A 58 -0.62 -11.07 -11.02
CA LEU A 58 -1.08 -12.29 -11.72
C LEU A 58 -0.98 -13.54 -10.82
N LEU A 59 0.11 -13.66 -10.07
CA LEU A 59 0.32 -14.79 -9.14
C LEU A 59 -0.67 -14.74 -7.98
N TRP A 60 -0.79 -13.60 -7.32
CA TRP A 60 -1.70 -13.43 -6.20
C TRP A 60 -3.18 -13.53 -6.60
N GLY A 61 -3.53 -13.12 -7.83
CA GLY A 61 -4.87 -13.33 -8.38
C GLY A 61 -5.23 -14.81 -8.47
N ARG A 62 -4.29 -15.67 -8.92
CA ARG A 62 -4.48 -17.12 -8.95
C ARG A 62 -4.59 -17.73 -7.56
N VAL A 63 -3.73 -17.31 -6.63
CA VAL A 63 -3.79 -17.78 -5.23
C VAL A 63 -5.12 -17.37 -4.59
N TYR A 64 -5.56 -16.15 -4.82
CA TYR A 64 -6.82 -15.62 -4.30
C TYR A 64 -8.05 -16.39 -4.83
N SER A 65 -8.09 -16.74 -6.12
CA SER A 65 -9.21 -17.49 -6.70
C SER A 65 -9.33 -18.89 -6.09
N ASN A 66 -8.19 -19.53 -5.74
CA ASN A 66 -8.15 -20.88 -5.17
C ASN A 66 -8.24 -20.91 -3.63
N THR A 67 -8.19 -19.74 -2.97
CA THR A 67 -8.19 -19.68 -1.51
C THR A 67 -9.60 -19.54 -0.95
N GLN A 68 -9.95 -20.39 0.02
CA GLN A 68 -11.23 -20.30 0.74
C GLN A 68 -11.28 -19.10 1.70
N SER A 69 -10.16 -18.74 2.31
CA SER A 69 -10.05 -17.69 3.31
C SER A 69 -9.48 -16.37 2.73
N LYS A 70 -10.20 -15.76 1.79
CA LYS A 70 -9.77 -14.54 1.07
C LYS A 70 -9.33 -13.39 1.98
N ARG A 71 -10.05 -13.17 3.09
CA ARG A 71 -9.72 -12.12 4.06
C ARG A 71 -8.39 -12.37 4.77
N ARG A 72 -8.10 -13.64 5.13
CA ARG A 72 -6.84 -14.01 5.78
C ARG A 72 -5.66 -13.83 4.82
N LEU A 73 -5.84 -14.16 3.54
CA LEU A 73 -4.83 -13.93 2.52
C LEU A 73 -4.49 -12.45 2.40
N ILE A 74 -5.50 -11.59 2.26
CA ILE A 74 -5.32 -10.13 2.18
C ILE A 74 -4.60 -9.60 3.43
N ALA A 75 -5.01 -10.03 4.63
CA ALA A 75 -4.36 -9.63 5.87
C ALA A 75 -2.89 -10.08 5.94
N ALA A 76 -2.58 -11.30 5.52
CA ALA A 76 -1.20 -11.80 5.47
C ALA A 76 -0.34 -10.99 4.48
N MET A 77 -0.89 -10.63 3.32
CA MET A 77 -0.19 -9.79 2.34
C MET A 77 0.09 -8.38 2.90
N PHE A 78 -0.86 -7.78 3.62
CA PHE A 78 -0.64 -6.50 4.30
C PHE A 78 0.45 -6.58 5.36
N LEU A 79 0.44 -7.63 6.19
CA LEU A 79 1.48 -7.84 7.20
C LEU A 79 2.85 -8.02 6.55
N ALA A 80 2.95 -8.81 5.48
CA ALA A 80 4.18 -8.97 4.74
C ALA A 80 4.68 -7.63 4.15
N ALA A 81 3.80 -6.86 3.52
CA ALA A 81 4.13 -5.54 2.99
C ALA A 81 4.62 -4.59 4.10
N GLY A 82 3.98 -4.60 5.28
CA GLY A 82 4.40 -3.82 6.44
C GLY A 82 5.80 -4.20 6.94
N ILE A 83 6.10 -5.49 7.01
CA ILE A 83 7.45 -5.98 7.38
C ILE A 83 8.50 -5.47 6.38
N PHE A 84 8.26 -5.61 5.08
CA PHE A 84 9.17 -5.10 4.06
C PHE A 84 9.28 -3.57 4.09
N SER A 85 8.20 -2.85 4.39
CA SER A 85 8.22 -1.40 4.58
C SER A 85 9.21 -0.99 5.69
N ILE A 86 9.16 -1.66 6.84
CA ILE A 86 10.11 -1.41 7.94
C ILE A 86 11.54 -1.79 7.53
N LEU A 87 11.71 -2.88 6.80
CA LEU A 87 13.04 -3.30 6.32
C LEU A 87 13.68 -2.29 5.37
N THR A 88 12.90 -1.47 4.64
CA THR A 88 13.50 -0.41 3.81
C THR A 88 14.28 0.63 4.62
N LEU A 89 13.95 0.82 5.91
CA LEU A 89 14.69 1.72 6.81
C LEU A 89 16.08 1.20 7.19
N SER A 90 16.30 -0.11 7.07
CA SER A 90 17.53 -0.76 7.52
C SER A 90 18.69 -0.59 6.55
N THR A 91 18.46 -0.10 5.33
CA THR A 91 19.49 -0.01 4.31
C THR A 91 19.44 1.30 3.53
N LYS A 92 20.63 1.76 3.14
CA LYS A 92 20.80 2.85 2.18
C LYS A 92 21.56 2.38 0.92
N VAL A 93 21.85 1.09 0.85
CA VAL A 93 22.52 0.50 -0.32
C VAL A 93 21.51 0.33 -1.43
N PHE A 94 21.75 0.96 -2.56
CA PHE A 94 20.81 1.07 -3.68
C PHE A 94 20.22 -0.28 -4.11
N PHE A 95 21.03 -1.28 -4.41
CA PHE A 95 20.54 -2.58 -4.88
C PHE A 95 19.71 -3.31 -3.84
N THR A 96 20.11 -3.26 -2.57
CA THR A 96 19.37 -3.84 -1.46
C THR A 96 18.03 -3.13 -1.27
N TYR A 97 18.03 -1.79 -1.36
CA TYR A 97 16.82 -0.98 -1.27
C TYR A 97 15.81 -1.33 -2.37
N VAL A 98 16.27 -1.37 -3.64
CA VAL A 98 15.43 -1.76 -4.80
C VAL A 98 14.79 -3.11 -4.57
N THR A 99 15.55 -4.11 -4.10
CA THR A 99 15.06 -5.47 -3.88
C THR A 99 13.98 -5.50 -2.79
N ILE A 100 14.23 -4.85 -1.64
CA ILE A 100 13.27 -4.81 -0.52
C ILE A 100 12.00 -4.05 -0.94
N TYR A 101 12.15 -2.93 -1.63
CA TYR A 101 11.03 -2.12 -2.11
C TYR A 101 10.18 -2.86 -3.14
N ALA A 102 10.81 -3.57 -4.08
CA ALA A 102 10.13 -4.42 -5.04
C ALA A 102 9.37 -5.56 -4.34
N ALA A 103 9.99 -6.20 -3.32
CA ALA A 103 9.33 -7.22 -2.52
C ALA A 103 8.12 -6.66 -1.74
N MET A 104 8.23 -5.48 -1.15
CA MET A 104 7.11 -4.79 -0.52
C MET A 104 5.93 -4.62 -1.49
N TYR A 105 6.21 -4.10 -2.69
CA TYR A 105 5.18 -3.86 -3.71
C TYR A 105 4.62 -5.16 -4.32
N ALA A 106 5.37 -6.26 -4.31
CA ALA A 106 4.87 -7.58 -4.71
C ALA A 106 3.69 -8.06 -3.84
N PHE A 107 3.64 -7.61 -2.59
CA PHE A 107 2.52 -7.88 -1.69
C PHE A 107 1.49 -6.74 -1.67
N GLN A 108 1.94 -5.49 -1.53
CA GLN A 108 1.06 -4.34 -1.38
C GLN A 108 0.23 -4.05 -2.63
N GLY A 109 0.86 -4.04 -3.81
CA GLY A 109 0.20 -3.65 -5.06
C GLY A 109 -1.04 -4.48 -5.39
N PRO A 110 -0.96 -5.83 -5.40
CA PRO A 110 -2.10 -6.68 -5.71
C PRO A 110 -3.26 -6.59 -4.73
N VAL A 111 -3.01 -6.22 -3.47
CA VAL A 111 -4.05 -6.16 -2.43
C VAL A 111 -5.18 -5.22 -2.80
N TYR A 112 -4.90 -4.10 -3.47
CA TYR A 112 -5.94 -3.15 -3.89
C TYR A 112 -6.95 -3.82 -4.83
N GLY A 113 -6.48 -4.49 -5.88
CA GLY A 113 -7.33 -5.22 -6.82
C GLY A 113 -8.07 -6.41 -6.19
N LEU A 114 -7.43 -7.11 -5.24
CA LEU A 114 -8.08 -8.20 -4.51
C LEU A 114 -9.19 -7.69 -3.58
N CYS A 115 -9.00 -6.54 -2.94
CA CYS A 115 -10.04 -5.88 -2.16
C CYS A 115 -11.19 -5.38 -3.05
N ASP A 116 -10.89 -4.83 -4.23
CA ASP A 116 -11.91 -4.44 -5.22
C ASP A 116 -12.77 -5.65 -5.60
N SER A 117 -12.14 -6.79 -5.92
CA SER A 117 -12.83 -8.04 -6.23
C SER A 117 -13.70 -8.54 -5.07
N LEU A 118 -13.21 -8.40 -3.83
CA LEU A 118 -13.96 -8.82 -2.63
C LEU A 118 -15.21 -7.97 -2.41
N VAL A 119 -15.11 -6.64 -2.57
CA VAL A 119 -16.21 -5.69 -2.39
C VAL A 119 -17.28 -5.88 -3.45
N ILE A 120 -16.88 -6.06 -4.72
CA ILE A 120 -17.79 -6.34 -5.83
C ILE A 120 -18.51 -7.66 -5.61
N ALA A 121 -17.80 -8.72 -5.23
CA ALA A 121 -18.40 -10.04 -4.95
C ALA A 121 -19.39 -10.01 -3.78
N ASN A 122 -19.21 -9.09 -2.83
CA ASN A 122 -20.14 -8.89 -1.73
C ASN A 122 -21.43 -8.12 -2.12
N GLY A 123 -21.49 -7.56 -3.34
CA GLY A 123 -22.62 -6.75 -3.81
C GLY A 123 -22.69 -5.35 -3.18
N ASP A 124 -21.57 -4.86 -2.61
CA ASP A 124 -21.49 -3.52 -2.06
C ASP A 124 -21.45 -2.46 -3.17
N ASN A 125 -21.87 -1.23 -2.88
CA ASN A 125 -21.76 -0.13 -3.85
C ASN A 125 -20.29 0.29 -3.97
N PHE A 126 -19.60 -0.28 -4.96
CA PHE A 126 -18.18 -0.08 -5.21
C PHE A 126 -17.77 1.39 -5.29
N SER A 127 -18.58 2.21 -5.98
CA SER A 127 -18.30 3.64 -6.14
C SER A 127 -18.26 4.37 -4.78
N LYS A 128 -19.24 4.09 -3.91
CA LYS A 128 -19.29 4.68 -2.56
C LYS A 128 -18.13 4.20 -1.69
N VAL A 129 -17.85 2.89 -1.72
CA VAL A 129 -16.75 2.32 -0.94
C VAL A 129 -15.41 2.92 -1.37
N ARG A 130 -15.18 3.07 -2.67
CA ARG A 130 -13.95 3.65 -3.22
C ARG A 130 -13.77 5.14 -2.86
N SER A 131 -14.86 5.90 -2.71
CA SER A 131 -14.79 7.29 -2.25
C SER A 131 -14.20 7.40 -0.84
N PHE A 132 -14.49 6.45 0.05
CA PHE A 132 -13.85 6.40 1.38
C PHE A 132 -12.35 6.11 1.30
N GLY A 133 -11.91 5.34 0.30
CA GLY A 133 -10.48 5.18 0.01
C GLY A 133 -9.81 6.50 -0.35
N ALA A 134 -10.45 7.32 -1.18
CA ALA A 134 -9.92 8.65 -1.53
C ALA A 134 -9.84 9.57 -0.30
N ILE A 135 -10.83 9.51 0.61
CA ILE A 135 -10.79 10.26 1.88
C ILE A 135 -9.62 9.77 2.75
N GLY A 136 -9.45 8.44 2.89
CA GLY A 136 -8.35 7.86 3.64
C GLY A 136 -6.97 8.24 3.07
N PHE A 137 -6.82 8.18 1.75
CA PHE A 137 -5.62 8.65 1.06
C PHE A 137 -5.33 10.13 1.37
N SER A 138 -6.31 11.01 1.20
CA SER A 138 -6.14 12.46 1.42
C SER A 138 -5.82 12.79 2.87
N ALA A 139 -6.50 12.14 3.82
CA ALA A 139 -6.22 12.29 5.25
C ALA A 139 -4.79 11.85 5.59
N ALA A 140 -4.36 10.72 5.05
CA ALA A 140 -3.01 10.21 5.27
C ALA A 140 -1.93 11.13 4.64
N VAL A 141 -2.15 11.66 3.42
CA VAL A 141 -1.25 12.63 2.80
C VAL A 141 -1.06 13.85 3.71
N TYR A 142 -2.17 14.41 4.21
CA TYR A 142 -2.12 15.59 5.07
C TYR A 142 -1.41 15.32 6.39
N ILE A 143 -1.81 14.24 7.09
CA ILE A 143 -1.23 13.87 8.39
C ILE A 143 0.25 13.57 8.24
N THR A 144 0.62 12.74 7.26
CA THR A 144 2.02 12.33 7.04
C THR A 144 2.88 13.50 6.60
N GLY A 145 2.35 14.38 5.72
CA GLY A 145 3.07 15.58 5.30
C GLY A 145 3.39 16.50 6.47
N SER A 146 2.38 16.82 7.30
CA SER A 146 2.55 17.65 8.50
C SER A 146 3.49 17.01 9.52
N TYR A 147 3.39 15.70 9.69
CA TYR A 147 4.26 14.96 10.64
C TYR A 147 5.71 14.88 10.14
N ALA A 148 5.90 14.66 8.85
CA ALA A 148 7.23 14.62 8.23
C ALA A 148 7.94 15.98 8.25
N GLU A 149 7.19 17.07 8.14
CA GLU A 149 7.73 18.44 8.30
C GLU A 149 8.29 18.66 9.72
N ALA A 150 7.58 18.16 10.74
CA ALA A 150 7.99 18.31 12.14
C ALA A 150 9.09 17.34 12.59
N HIS A 151 9.10 16.10 12.08
CA HIS A 151 9.94 15.00 12.60
C HIS A 151 10.91 14.42 11.54
N GLY A 152 10.89 14.93 10.32
CA GLY A 152 11.72 14.47 9.22
C GLY A 152 11.12 13.31 8.41
N LEU A 153 11.63 13.13 7.18
CA LEU A 153 11.07 12.22 6.17
C LEU A 153 11.13 10.71 6.53
N LYS A 154 11.97 10.30 7.49
CA LYS A 154 11.99 8.90 7.94
C LYS A 154 10.70 8.47 8.61
N SER A 155 9.95 9.42 9.16
CA SER A 155 8.72 9.18 9.90
C SER A 155 7.57 8.62 9.02
N ILE A 156 7.65 8.75 7.70
CA ILE A 156 6.65 8.21 6.76
C ILE A 156 6.49 6.68 6.83
N PHE A 157 7.47 5.97 7.37
CA PHE A 157 7.43 4.51 7.55
C PHE A 157 6.95 4.09 8.95
N SER A 158 6.74 5.06 9.85
CA SER A 158 6.36 4.81 11.26
C SER A 158 4.89 5.07 11.54
N ILE A 159 4.18 5.65 10.58
CA ILE A 159 2.74 5.94 10.62
C ILE A 159 1.97 4.83 9.93
#